data_6b7321a25d034906459997383a719e5b
#
_entry.id   6b7321a25d034906459997383a719e5b
#
_cell.length_a   1.000
_cell.length_b   1.000
_cell.length_c   1.000
_cell.angle_alpha   90.00
_cell.angle_beta   90.00
_cell.angle_gamma   90.00
#
_symmetry.space_group_name_H-M   'P 1'
#
loop_
_entity.id
_entity.type
_entity.pdbx_description
1 polymer ?
#
loop_
_entity_poly.entity_id
_entity_poly.type
_entity_poly.pdbx_seq_one_letter_code
_entity_poly.pdbx_strand_id
1 'polypeptide(L)'
;MQKDRNNARMYREAANEGDVMAMNNLGVCYHTGKGVVENHATAFQWYMKAALLDDVYACYNVAECYYKGDGVGQDFEKANYWYLKAANKGDMQSQVNLANAYYLGEGIEKNHEKANQWWMEAAWQGHVQSMKNLGADYWNGDGLPHDETEAAFWYELAANAGDPFSQFCTGWLYINGRGVKQDKRLGLKWIHKATAQGYEQAINFCKENGYSIY
;
A
#
# COMPACT_ATOMS: atom_id res chain seq x y z
N MET A 1 23.30 -17.05 -13.19
CA MET A 1 24.59 -17.02 -12.45
C MET A 1 25.66 -16.11 -13.10
N GLN A 2 26.16 -16.36 -14.36
CA GLN A 2 27.17 -15.49 -14.95
C GLN A 2 26.66 -14.06 -15.25
N LYS A 3 25.42 -13.93 -15.74
CA LYS A 3 24.75 -12.63 -15.99
C LYS A 3 24.64 -11.80 -14.72
N ASP A 4 24.26 -12.43 -13.60
CA ASP A 4 24.10 -11.73 -12.32
C ASP A 4 25.43 -11.22 -11.78
N ARG A 5 26.51 -12.02 -11.92
CA ARG A 5 27.87 -11.57 -11.55
C ARG A 5 28.33 -10.39 -12.38
N ASN A 6 28.03 -10.40 -13.68
CA ASN A 6 28.37 -9.28 -14.57
C ASN A 6 27.59 -8.02 -14.17
N ASN A 7 26.28 -8.14 -13.88
CA ASN A 7 25.46 -7.02 -13.44
C ASN A 7 25.96 -6.44 -12.11
N ALA A 8 26.22 -7.29 -11.12
CA ALA A 8 26.71 -6.84 -9.81
C ALA A 8 28.08 -6.12 -9.92
N ARG A 9 28.97 -6.60 -10.83
CA ARG A 9 30.24 -5.93 -11.11
C ARG A 9 30.01 -4.56 -11.73
N MET A 10 29.17 -4.48 -12.77
CA MET A 10 28.81 -3.22 -13.44
C MET A 10 28.21 -2.20 -12.46
N TYR A 11 27.25 -2.63 -11.61
CA TYR A 11 26.69 -1.75 -10.59
C TYR A 11 27.74 -1.28 -9.58
N ARG A 12 28.71 -2.13 -9.21
CA ARG A 12 29.79 -1.75 -8.29
C ARG A 12 30.70 -0.70 -8.90
N GLU A 13 31.07 -0.86 -10.17
CA GLU A 13 31.90 0.09 -10.91
C GLU A 13 31.19 1.46 -10.98
N ALA A 14 29.94 1.49 -11.47
CA ALA A 14 29.15 2.70 -11.58
C ALA A 14 28.83 3.35 -10.21
N ALA A 15 28.51 2.56 -9.18
CA ALA A 15 28.27 3.06 -7.82
C ALA A 15 29.52 3.72 -7.22
N ASN A 16 30.70 3.21 -7.50
CA ASN A 16 31.95 3.83 -7.07
C ASN A 16 32.27 5.14 -7.82
N GLU A 17 31.72 5.32 -9.01
CA GLU A 17 31.78 6.56 -9.80
C GLU A 17 30.69 7.57 -9.39
N GLY A 18 29.82 7.19 -8.46
CA GLY A 18 28.79 8.08 -7.90
C GLY A 18 27.41 7.92 -8.51
N ASP A 19 27.16 6.90 -9.37
CA ASP A 19 25.82 6.62 -9.89
C ASP A 19 24.88 6.13 -8.78
N VAL A 20 23.89 6.97 -8.48
CA VAL A 20 22.95 6.76 -7.37
C VAL A 20 22.05 5.55 -7.60
N MET A 21 21.59 5.35 -8.84
CA MET A 21 20.77 4.18 -9.19
C MET A 21 21.59 2.89 -9.10
N ALA A 22 22.86 2.93 -9.51
CA ALA A 22 23.76 1.79 -9.36
C ALA A 22 24.04 1.45 -7.89
N MET A 23 24.12 2.46 -7.00
CA MET A 23 24.24 2.23 -5.55
C MET A 23 23.03 1.46 -5.02
N ASN A 24 21.80 1.90 -5.34
CA ASN A 24 20.60 1.19 -4.93
C ASN A 24 20.55 -0.25 -5.49
N ASN A 25 20.84 -0.42 -6.78
CA ASN A 25 20.86 -1.74 -7.43
C ASN A 25 21.93 -2.67 -6.86
N LEU A 26 23.08 -2.14 -6.48
CA LEU A 26 24.12 -2.90 -5.80
C LEU A 26 23.65 -3.34 -4.40
N GLY A 27 22.94 -2.48 -3.68
CA GLY A 27 22.25 -2.83 -2.44
C GLY A 27 21.29 -4.01 -2.63
N VAL A 28 20.46 -3.98 -3.68
CA VAL A 28 19.57 -5.10 -4.05
C VAL A 28 20.35 -6.38 -4.35
N CYS A 29 21.50 -6.29 -5.03
CA CYS A 29 22.35 -7.45 -5.28
C CYS A 29 22.84 -8.08 -3.97
N TYR A 30 23.31 -7.29 -3.01
CA TYR A 30 23.75 -7.79 -1.71
C TYR A 30 22.61 -8.32 -0.85
N HIS A 31 21.42 -7.69 -0.91
CA HIS A 31 20.25 -8.14 -0.17
C HIS A 31 19.72 -9.50 -0.67
N THR A 32 19.81 -9.75 -1.99
CA THR A 32 19.25 -10.96 -2.61
C THR A 32 20.29 -12.03 -2.96
N GLY A 33 21.58 -11.78 -2.73
CA GLY A 33 22.67 -12.68 -3.13
C GLY A 33 22.85 -12.80 -4.65
N LYS A 34 22.25 -11.91 -5.46
CA LYS A 34 22.34 -11.97 -6.92
C LYS A 34 23.68 -11.46 -7.43
N GLY A 35 24.56 -12.40 -7.82
CA GLY A 35 25.88 -12.09 -8.38
C GLY A 35 26.95 -11.76 -7.35
N VAL A 36 26.61 -11.68 -6.08
CA VAL A 36 27.48 -11.49 -4.91
C VAL A 36 27.06 -12.43 -3.79
N VAL A 37 27.89 -12.58 -2.78
CA VAL A 37 27.47 -13.25 -1.54
C VAL A 37 26.48 -12.34 -0.82
N GLU A 38 25.35 -12.92 -0.38
CA GLU A 38 24.32 -12.22 0.36
C GLU A 38 24.89 -11.57 1.63
N ASN A 39 24.58 -10.29 1.84
CA ASN A 39 25.04 -9.54 2.99
C ASN A 39 24.13 -8.32 3.23
N HIS A 40 23.19 -8.45 4.15
CA HIS A 40 22.18 -7.43 4.45
C HIS A 40 22.80 -6.14 5.03
N ALA A 41 23.85 -6.25 5.85
CA ALA A 41 24.54 -5.07 6.37
C ALA A 41 25.22 -4.25 5.25
N THR A 42 25.83 -4.95 4.28
CA THR A 42 26.40 -4.29 3.09
C THR A 42 25.31 -3.71 2.19
N ALA A 43 24.18 -4.40 2.03
CA ALA A 43 23.01 -3.88 1.29
C ALA A 43 22.50 -2.57 1.92
N PHE A 44 22.29 -2.57 3.23
CA PHE A 44 21.89 -1.37 3.97
C PHE A 44 22.85 -0.19 3.76
N GLN A 45 24.16 -0.43 3.78
CA GLN A 45 25.15 0.62 3.55
C GLN A 45 25.02 1.24 2.16
N TRP A 46 24.78 0.44 1.12
CA TRP A 46 24.60 0.93 -0.24
C TRP A 46 23.26 1.64 -0.42
N TYR A 47 22.18 1.12 0.15
CA TYR A 47 20.89 1.83 0.19
C TYR A 47 21.02 3.18 0.88
N MET A 48 21.71 3.23 2.04
CA MET A 48 21.91 4.47 2.78
C MET A 48 22.69 5.52 1.96
N LYS A 49 23.74 5.10 1.23
CA LYS A 49 24.47 6.03 0.34
C LYS A 49 23.56 6.64 -0.72
N ALA A 50 22.74 5.83 -1.39
CA ALA A 50 21.79 6.30 -2.40
C ALA A 50 20.68 7.16 -1.80
N ALA A 51 20.15 6.77 -0.64
CA ALA A 51 19.09 7.50 0.06
C ALA A 51 19.52 8.89 0.54
N LEU A 52 20.79 9.04 0.95
CA LEU A 52 21.39 10.34 1.30
C LEU A 52 21.55 11.26 0.08
N LEU A 53 21.54 10.70 -1.13
CA LEU A 53 21.49 11.42 -2.42
C LEU A 53 20.05 11.51 -2.95
N ASP A 54 19.08 11.32 -2.06
CA ASP A 54 17.66 11.50 -2.31
C ASP A 54 17.04 10.54 -3.35
N ASP A 55 17.63 9.34 -3.56
CA ASP A 55 17.00 8.28 -4.35
C ASP A 55 15.74 7.74 -3.63
N VAL A 56 14.61 7.76 -4.32
CA VAL A 56 13.31 7.40 -3.76
C VAL A 56 13.25 5.92 -3.37
N TYR A 57 13.75 5.05 -4.25
CA TYR A 57 13.75 3.61 -4.01
C TYR A 57 14.72 3.22 -2.88
N ALA A 58 15.85 3.91 -2.80
CA ALA A 58 16.78 3.68 -1.72
C ALA A 58 16.22 4.18 -0.38
N CYS A 59 15.49 5.32 -0.34
CA CYS A 59 14.78 5.77 0.86
C CYS A 59 13.79 4.70 1.35
N TYR A 60 12.98 4.13 0.45
CA TYR A 60 12.09 3.02 0.77
C TYR A 60 12.86 1.80 1.30
N ASN A 61 13.94 1.39 0.62
CA ASN A 61 14.74 0.23 1.04
C ASN A 61 15.38 0.44 2.42
N VAL A 62 15.89 1.64 2.71
CA VAL A 62 16.43 1.98 4.04
C VAL A 62 15.34 1.92 5.10
N ALA A 63 14.13 2.42 4.78
CA ALA A 63 12.98 2.36 5.68
C ALA A 63 12.61 0.89 6.00
N GLU A 64 12.55 0.02 4.97
CA GLU A 64 12.31 -1.41 5.13
C GLU A 64 13.37 -2.10 6.00
N CYS A 65 14.66 -1.74 5.81
CA CYS A 65 15.74 -2.26 6.63
C CYS A 65 15.54 -1.90 8.11
N TYR A 66 15.21 -0.65 8.41
CA TYR A 66 14.94 -0.24 9.79
C TYR A 66 13.65 -0.87 10.33
N TYR A 67 12.60 -0.97 9.52
CA TYR A 67 11.33 -1.57 9.94
C TYR A 67 11.47 -3.05 10.32
N LYS A 68 12.25 -3.80 9.56
CA LYS A 68 12.47 -5.25 9.77
C LYS A 68 13.67 -5.58 10.67
N GLY A 69 14.56 -4.64 10.89
CA GLY A 69 15.84 -4.92 11.55
C GLY A 69 16.81 -5.68 10.62
N ASP A 70 16.73 -5.43 9.32
CA ASP A 70 17.45 -6.18 8.31
C ASP A 70 18.75 -5.47 7.91
N GLY A 71 19.88 -6.06 8.28
CA GLY A 71 21.22 -5.47 8.10
C GLY A 71 21.53 -4.28 9.03
N VAL A 72 20.57 -3.88 9.86
CA VAL A 72 20.66 -2.84 10.88
C VAL A 72 19.70 -3.18 12.03
N GLY A 73 19.88 -2.60 13.22
CA GLY A 73 18.91 -2.78 14.31
C GLY A 73 17.54 -2.19 13.95
N GLN A 74 16.46 -2.91 14.34
CA GLN A 74 15.09 -2.44 14.13
C GLN A 74 14.86 -1.08 14.81
N ASP A 75 14.23 -0.15 14.09
CA ASP A 75 13.96 1.20 14.57
C ASP A 75 12.78 1.80 13.77
N PHE A 76 11.58 1.76 14.33
CA PHE A 76 10.36 2.26 13.67
C PHE A 76 10.36 3.77 13.46
N GLU A 77 11.01 4.55 14.34
CA GLU A 77 11.10 6.00 14.17
C GLU A 77 11.95 6.34 12.94
N LYS A 78 13.11 5.68 12.79
CA LYS A 78 13.95 5.85 11.61
C LYS A 78 13.29 5.29 10.34
N ALA A 79 12.56 4.18 10.43
CA ALA A 79 11.78 3.67 9.32
C ALA A 79 10.79 4.72 8.82
N ASN A 80 9.99 5.30 9.74
CA ASN A 80 9.02 6.35 9.40
C ASN A 80 9.65 7.62 8.82
N TYR A 81 10.82 8.01 9.31
CA TYR A 81 11.56 9.13 8.73
C TYR A 81 11.90 8.89 7.25
N TRP A 82 12.38 7.69 6.91
CA TRP A 82 12.76 7.35 5.53
C TRP A 82 11.54 7.07 4.65
N TYR A 83 10.48 6.44 5.19
CA TYR A 83 9.18 6.35 4.49
C TYR A 83 8.63 7.74 4.16
N LEU A 84 8.68 8.69 5.08
CA LEU A 84 8.20 10.05 4.84
C LEU A 84 8.97 10.71 3.68
N LYS A 85 10.28 10.52 3.60
CA LYS A 85 11.07 11.05 2.48
C LYS A 85 10.64 10.47 1.13
N ALA A 86 10.43 9.15 1.05
CA ALA A 86 9.99 8.50 -0.19
C ALA A 86 8.52 8.83 -0.52
N ALA A 87 7.63 8.85 0.50
CA ALA A 87 6.22 9.18 0.36
C ALA A 87 6.00 10.60 -0.19
N ASN A 88 6.75 11.58 0.30
CA ASN A 88 6.73 12.97 -0.22
C ASN A 88 7.16 13.08 -1.69
N LYS A 89 7.87 12.09 -2.20
CA LYS A 89 8.26 11.98 -3.62
C LYS A 89 7.29 11.11 -4.44
N GLY A 90 6.19 10.71 -3.84
CA GLY A 90 5.12 9.96 -4.51
C GLY A 90 5.28 8.44 -4.48
N ASP A 91 6.23 7.87 -3.71
CA ASP A 91 6.32 6.42 -3.57
C ASP A 91 5.09 5.86 -2.86
N MET A 92 4.26 5.15 -3.61
CA MET A 92 2.98 4.63 -3.13
C MET A 92 3.14 3.67 -1.94
N GLN A 93 4.15 2.80 -1.97
CA GLN A 93 4.34 1.83 -0.89
C GLN A 93 4.78 2.51 0.41
N SER A 94 5.63 3.53 0.31
CA SER A 94 6.00 4.36 1.47
C SER A 94 4.82 5.14 2.02
N GLN A 95 3.93 5.66 1.17
CA GLN A 95 2.69 6.30 1.60
C GLN A 95 1.80 5.34 2.39
N VAL A 96 1.63 4.10 1.90
CA VAL A 96 0.87 3.06 2.59
C VAL A 96 1.50 2.70 3.94
N ASN A 97 2.82 2.48 3.97
CA ASN A 97 3.52 2.10 5.19
C ASN A 97 3.46 3.22 6.24
N LEU A 98 3.62 4.47 5.82
CA LEU A 98 3.51 5.63 6.71
C LEU A 98 2.08 5.83 7.22
N ALA A 99 1.06 5.62 6.38
CA ALA A 99 -0.33 5.62 6.79
C ALA A 99 -0.61 4.58 7.87
N ASN A 100 -0.13 3.35 7.67
CA ASN A 100 -0.27 2.27 8.64
C ASN A 100 0.46 2.61 9.95
N ALA A 101 1.66 3.19 9.88
CA ALA A 101 2.40 3.63 11.06
C ALA A 101 1.63 4.67 11.88
N TYR A 102 1.02 5.67 11.22
CA TYR A 102 0.15 6.64 11.90
C TYR A 102 -1.13 5.99 12.46
N TYR A 103 -1.73 5.05 11.75
CA TYR A 103 -2.94 4.36 12.20
C TYR A 103 -2.70 3.51 13.44
N LEU A 104 -1.58 2.80 13.49
CA LEU A 104 -1.20 1.90 14.60
C LEU A 104 -0.44 2.62 15.72
N GLY A 105 0.25 3.72 15.43
CA GLY A 105 1.17 4.39 16.35
C GLY A 105 2.53 3.69 16.45
N GLU A 106 3.00 3.06 15.36
CA GLU A 106 4.29 2.37 15.33
C GLU A 106 5.44 3.34 15.05
N GLY A 107 6.26 3.62 16.07
CA GLY A 107 7.39 4.56 15.96
C GLY A 107 6.98 6.00 15.66
N ILE A 108 5.72 6.34 15.80
CA ILE A 108 5.15 7.66 15.60
C ILE A 108 3.87 7.80 16.43
N GLU A 109 3.52 9.01 16.85
CA GLU A 109 2.27 9.25 17.56
C GLU A 109 1.06 8.87 16.68
N LYS A 110 0.16 8.05 17.25
CA LYS A 110 -1.05 7.59 16.57
C LYS A 110 -1.91 8.78 16.12
N ASN A 111 -2.27 8.81 14.83
CA ASN A 111 -3.05 9.89 14.25
C ASN A 111 -3.83 9.41 13.02
N HIS A 112 -5.11 9.13 13.18
CA HIS A 112 -5.97 8.61 12.11
C HIS A 112 -6.18 9.63 10.97
N GLU A 113 -6.22 10.94 11.29
CA GLU A 113 -6.33 11.98 10.26
C GLU A 113 -5.13 11.95 9.31
N LYS A 114 -3.91 11.88 9.86
CA LYS A 114 -2.69 11.75 9.05
C LYS A 114 -2.62 10.42 8.30
N ALA A 115 -3.08 9.33 8.92
CA ALA A 115 -3.18 8.04 8.24
C ALA A 115 -4.06 8.15 7.00
N ASN A 116 -5.24 8.76 7.13
CA ASN A 116 -6.17 8.97 6.04
C ASN A 116 -5.61 9.85 4.93
N GLN A 117 -4.86 10.92 5.28
CA GLN A 117 -4.18 11.76 4.28
C GLN A 117 -3.22 10.92 3.41
N TRP A 118 -2.39 10.07 4.02
CA TRP A 118 -1.47 9.22 3.27
C TRP A 118 -2.16 8.08 2.52
N TRP A 119 -3.21 7.47 3.08
CA TRP A 119 -4.01 6.50 2.32
C TRP A 119 -4.70 7.15 1.13
N MET A 120 -5.12 8.41 1.23
CA MET A 120 -5.72 9.15 0.11
C MET A 120 -4.73 9.31 -1.05
N GLU A 121 -3.48 9.71 -0.75
CA GLU A 121 -2.42 9.79 -1.76
C GLU A 121 -2.17 8.43 -2.44
N ALA A 122 -2.09 7.34 -1.67
CA ALA A 122 -1.92 6.00 -2.22
C ALA A 122 -3.15 5.52 -3.01
N ALA A 123 -4.36 5.84 -2.56
CA ALA A 123 -5.60 5.48 -3.22
C ALA A 123 -5.73 6.14 -4.60
N TRP A 124 -5.35 7.42 -4.73
CA TRP A 124 -5.31 8.09 -6.03
C TRP A 124 -4.29 7.49 -7.00
N GLN A 125 -3.28 6.79 -6.51
CA GLN A 125 -2.37 5.99 -7.32
C GLN A 125 -2.89 4.59 -7.64
N GLY A 126 -4.09 4.23 -7.17
CA GLY A 126 -4.73 2.96 -7.45
C GLY A 126 -4.55 1.89 -6.36
N HIS A 127 -4.06 2.24 -5.15
CA HIS A 127 -3.92 1.27 -4.06
C HIS A 127 -5.28 0.88 -3.47
N VAL A 128 -5.77 -0.29 -3.83
CA VAL A 128 -7.13 -0.77 -3.51
C VAL A 128 -7.38 -0.86 -2.00
N GLN A 129 -6.39 -1.33 -1.23
CA GLN A 129 -6.55 -1.43 0.23
C GLN A 129 -6.70 -0.06 0.89
N SER A 130 -6.02 0.98 0.39
CA SER A 130 -6.19 2.36 0.87
C SER A 130 -7.59 2.89 0.55
N MET A 131 -8.14 2.60 -0.64
CA MET A 131 -9.53 2.95 -0.97
C MET A 131 -10.52 2.30 0.00
N LYS A 132 -10.31 1.03 0.35
CA LYS A 132 -11.14 0.30 1.32
C LYS A 132 -11.06 0.91 2.71
N ASN A 133 -9.87 1.24 3.17
CA ASN A 133 -9.65 1.87 4.47
C ASN A 133 -10.38 3.21 4.54
N LEU A 134 -10.24 4.06 3.52
CA LEU A 134 -10.94 5.35 3.42
C LEU A 134 -12.47 5.17 3.41
N GLY A 135 -12.98 4.20 2.66
CA GLY A 135 -14.41 3.89 2.66
C GLY A 135 -14.93 3.52 4.06
N ALA A 136 -14.16 2.72 4.80
CA ALA A 136 -14.49 2.34 6.16
C ALA A 136 -14.39 3.52 7.14
N ASP A 137 -13.36 4.35 7.01
CA ASP A 137 -13.10 5.47 7.90
C ASP A 137 -14.13 6.59 7.71
N TYR A 138 -14.54 6.90 6.47
CA TYR A 138 -15.68 7.78 6.21
C TYR A 138 -17.00 7.20 6.72
N TRP A 139 -17.20 5.89 6.61
CA TRP A 139 -18.38 5.22 7.13
C TRP A 139 -18.48 5.29 8.65
N ASN A 140 -17.34 5.10 9.35
CA ASN A 140 -17.28 5.06 10.80
C ASN A 140 -17.06 6.43 11.45
N GLY A 141 -16.55 7.41 10.71
CA GLY A 141 -16.08 8.68 11.25
C GLY A 141 -14.73 8.55 11.97
N ASP A 142 -13.83 7.67 11.49
CA ASP A 142 -12.52 7.41 12.13
C ASP A 142 -11.43 8.28 11.49
N GLY A 143 -11.03 9.34 12.20
CA GLY A 143 -10.08 10.33 11.70
C GLY A 143 -10.59 11.22 10.56
N LEU A 144 -11.83 11.00 10.12
CA LEU A 144 -12.58 11.77 9.12
C LEU A 144 -14.01 11.99 9.63
N PRO A 145 -14.70 13.07 9.21
CA PRO A 145 -16.13 13.21 9.49
C PRO A 145 -16.91 12.04 8.87
N HIS A 146 -17.90 11.51 9.61
CA HIS A 146 -18.81 10.51 9.03
C HIS A 146 -19.50 11.07 7.78
N ASP A 147 -19.32 10.42 6.63
CA ASP A 147 -19.91 10.77 5.36
C ASP A 147 -20.16 9.53 4.50
N GLU A 148 -21.43 9.14 4.39
CA GLU A 148 -21.84 7.97 3.60
C GLU A 148 -21.60 8.15 2.10
N THR A 149 -21.61 9.39 1.60
CA THR A 149 -21.38 9.68 0.18
C THR A 149 -19.90 9.45 -0.17
N GLU A 150 -19.01 9.96 0.66
CA GLU A 150 -17.58 9.71 0.52
C GLU A 150 -17.25 8.21 0.71
N ALA A 151 -17.86 7.56 1.70
CA ALA A 151 -17.68 6.12 1.90
C ALA A 151 -18.09 5.32 0.65
N ALA A 152 -19.26 5.66 0.07
CA ALA A 152 -19.74 5.02 -1.15
C ALA A 152 -18.79 5.26 -2.34
N PHE A 153 -18.28 6.48 -2.49
CA PHE A 153 -17.32 6.82 -3.54
C PHE A 153 -16.05 5.96 -3.47
N TRP A 154 -15.44 5.86 -2.28
CA TRP A 154 -14.21 5.09 -2.10
C TRP A 154 -14.43 3.58 -2.27
N TYR A 155 -15.55 3.05 -1.75
CA TYR A 155 -15.89 1.64 -2.00
C TYR A 155 -16.17 1.37 -3.48
N GLU A 156 -16.82 2.29 -4.21
CA GLU A 156 -17.07 2.11 -5.64
C GLU A 156 -15.77 2.13 -6.47
N LEU A 157 -14.80 2.98 -6.11
CA LEU A 157 -13.47 2.95 -6.73
C LEU A 157 -12.78 1.60 -6.54
N ALA A 158 -12.77 1.07 -5.31
CA ALA A 158 -12.17 -0.24 -5.02
C ALA A 158 -12.96 -1.38 -5.70
N ALA A 159 -14.27 -1.29 -5.78
CA ALA A 159 -15.14 -2.25 -6.47
C ALA A 159 -14.87 -2.28 -7.98
N ASN A 160 -14.64 -1.11 -8.59
CA ASN A 160 -14.25 -1.01 -10.00
C ASN A 160 -12.85 -1.58 -10.26
N ALA A 161 -11.96 -1.54 -9.27
CA ALA A 161 -10.67 -2.20 -9.31
C ALA A 161 -10.76 -3.73 -9.10
N GLY A 162 -11.97 -4.27 -8.89
CA GLY A 162 -12.23 -5.70 -8.82
C GLY A 162 -12.29 -6.28 -7.41
N ASP A 163 -12.14 -5.49 -6.34
CA ASP A 163 -12.16 -6.01 -4.96
C ASP A 163 -13.54 -6.55 -4.56
N PRO A 164 -13.67 -7.83 -4.21
CA PRO A 164 -14.98 -8.45 -3.96
C PRO A 164 -15.67 -7.94 -2.69
N PHE A 165 -14.92 -7.56 -1.65
CA PHE A 165 -15.47 -6.91 -0.46
C PHE A 165 -16.12 -5.58 -0.83
N SER A 166 -15.41 -4.74 -1.58
CA SER A 166 -15.90 -3.43 -1.99
C SER A 166 -17.07 -3.53 -2.97
N GLN A 167 -17.08 -4.55 -3.84
CA GLN A 167 -18.23 -4.86 -4.70
C GLN A 167 -19.47 -5.19 -3.85
N PHE A 168 -19.32 -5.97 -2.80
CA PHE A 168 -20.40 -6.25 -1.86
C PHE A 168 -20.87 -4.98 -1.14
N CYS A 169 -19.96 -4.18 -0.58
CA CYS A 169 -20.30 -2.92 0.10
C CYS A 169 -21.02 -1.96 -0.84
N THR A 170 -20.48 -1.74 -2.04
CA THR A 170 -21.11 -0.89 -3.07
C THR A 170 -22.52 -1.39 -3.43
N GLY A 171 -22.67 -2.69 -3.63
CA GLY A 171 -23.96 -3.29 -3.90
C GLY A 171 -24.97 -3.07 -2.78
N TRP A 172 -24.54 -3.25 -1.54
CA TRP A 172 -25.36 -3.01 -0.36
C TRP A 172 -25.79 -1.53 -0.23
N LEU A 173 -24.85 -0.60 -0.48
CA LEU A 173 -25.11 0.84 -0.45
C LEU A 173 -26.17 1.24 -1.48
N TYR A 174 -26.08 0.75 -2.72
CA TYR A 174 -27.09 1.01 -3.75
C TYR A 174 -28.44 0.37 -3.45
N ILE A 175 -28.48 -0.83 -2.88
CA ILE A 175 -29.73 -1.50 -2.50
C ILE A 175 -30.48 -0.70 -1.43
N ASN A 176 -29.75 -0.13 -0.47
CA ASN A 176 -30.33 0.57 0.69
C ASN A 176 -30.42 2.10 0.51
N GLY A 177 -29.83 2.67 -0.54
CA GLY A 177 -29.81 4.12 -0.77
C GLY A 177 -28.99 4.86 0.29
N ARG A 178 -27.85 4.29 0.72
CA ARG A 178 -26.95 4.89 1.72
C ARG A 178 -25.76 5.54 1.02
N GLY A 179 -25.63 6.86 1.19
CA GLY A 179 -24.62 7.68 0.51
C GLY A 179 -24.79 7.80 -1.02
N VAL A 180 -25.72 7.06 -1.62
CA VAL A 180 -26.04 7.07 -3.05
C VAL A 180 -27.55 7.04 -3.27
N LYS A 181 -27.99 7.48 -4.46
CA LYS A 181 -29.39 7.28 -4.84
C LYS A 181 -29.70 5.78 -4.93
N GLN A 182 -30.77 5.36 -4.26
CA GLN A 182 -31.18 3.95 -4.27
C GLN A 182 -31.36 3.43 -5.70
N ASP A 183 -30.67 2.34 -6.02
CA ASP A 183 -30.83 1.57 -7.24
C ASP A 183 -30.58 0.07 -6.96
N LYS A 184 -31.68 -0.64 -6.66
CA LYS A 184 -31.61 -2.08 -6.35
C LYS A 184 -31.05 -2.93 -7.51
N ARG A 185 -31.32 -2.52 -8.76
CA ARG A 185 -30.82 -3.25 -9.93
C ARG A 185 -29.29 -3.12 -10.07
N LEU A 186 -28.79 -1.90 -9.91
CA LEU A 186 -27.34 -1.67 -9.92
C LEU A 186 -26.67 -2.35 -8.71
N GLY A 187 -27.28 -2.23 -7.53
CA GLY A 187 -26.79 -2.89 -6.33
C GLY A 187 -26.65 -4.40 -6.49
N LEU A 188 -27.68 -5.08 -7.04
CA LEU A 188 -27.60 -6.53 -7.32
C LEU A 188 -26.52 -6.88 -8.35
N LYS A 189 -26.27 -6.03 -9.36
CA LYS A 189 -25.16 -6.26 -10.28
C LYS A 189 -23.80 -6.29 -9.56
N TRP A 190 -23.60 -5.40 -8.59
CA TRP A 190 -22.38 -5.39 -7.80
C TRP A 190 -22.30 -6.61 -6.87
N ILE A 191 -23.41 -6.98 -6.21
CA ILE A 191 -23.47 -8.20 -5.39
C ILE A 191 -23.10 -9.44 -6.24
N HIS A 192 -23.66 -9.58 -7.46
CA HIS A 192 -23.34 -10.70 -8.34
C HIS A 192 -21.88 -10.73 -8.79
N LYS A 193 -21.22 -9.57 -8.97
CA LYS A 193 -19.78 -9.57 -9.23
C LYS A 193 -18.99 -10.15 -8.04
N ALA A 194 -19.39 -9.81 -6.81
CA ALA A 194 -18.76 -10.35 -5.61
C ALA A 194 -19.05 -11.86 -5.45
N THR A 195 -20.29 -12.32 -5.71
CA THR A 195 -20.63 -13.76 -5.66
C THR A 195 -19.86 -14.56 -6.70
N ALA A 196 -19.69 -14.01 -7.91
CA ALA A 196 -18.92 -14.66 -8.98
C ALA A 196 -17.44 -14.86 -8.62
N GLN A 197 -16.90 -14.04 -7.69
CA GLN A 197 -15.57 -14.20 -7.12
C GLN A 197 -15.56 -15.11 -5.87
N GLY A 198 -16.68 -15.68 -5.47
CA GLY A 198 -16.79 -16.56 -4.30
C GLY A 198 -16.83 -15.80 -2.96
N TYR A 199 -17.13 -14.49 -2.95
CA TYR A 199 -17.18 -13.72 -1.72
C TYR A 199 -18.34 -14.18 -0.83
N GLU A 200 -18.04 -14.82 0.29
CA GLU A 200 -18.99 -15.55 1.12
C GLU A 200 -20.14 -14.68 1.65
N GLN A 201 -19.84 -13.44 2.10
CA GLN A 201 -20.87 -12.53 2.59
C GLN A 201 -21.88 -12.15 1.50
N ALA A 202 -21.43 -11.97 0.24
CA ALA A 202 -22.33 -11.70 -0.87
C ALA A 202 -23.22 -12.90 -1.19
N ILE A 203 -22.66 -14.12 -1.15
CA ILE A 203 -23.41 -15.36 -1.35
C ILE A 203 -24.48 -15.53 -0.26
N ASN A 204 -24.11 -15.33 1.00
CA ASN A 204 -25.03 -15.43 2.13
C ASN A 204 -26.13 -14.38 2.06
N PHE A 205 -25.76 -13.14 1.72
CA PHE A 205 -26.72 -12.06 1.51
C PHE A 205 -27.77 -12.40 0.44
N CYS A 206 -27.36 -12.98 -0.68
CA CYS A 206 -28.30 -13.44 -1.71
C CYS A 206 -29.24 -14.51 -1.19
N LYS A 207 -28.74 -15.53 -0.50
CA LYS A 207 -29.55 -16.62 0.07
C LYS A 207 -30.59 -16.11 1.07
N GLU A 208 -30.19 -15.24 1.99
CA GLU A 208 -31.04 -14.70 3.05
C GLU A 208 -32.14 -13.78 2.50
N ASN A 209 -31.88 -13.08 1.40
CA ASN A 209 -32.83 -12.14 0.81
C ASN A 209 -33.57 -12.72 -0.41
N GLY A 210 -33.39 -14.00 -0.75
CA GLY A 210 -34.07 -14.64 -1.88
C GLY A 210 -33.60 -14.14 -3.25
N TYR A 211 -32.39 -13.61 -3.36
CA TYR A 211 -31.81 -13.21 -4.64
C TYR A 211 -31.09 -14.38 -5.31
N SER A 212 -31.04 -14.37 -6.65
CA SER A 212 -30.18 -15.32 -7.38
C SER A 212 -28.72 -15.11 -7.02
N ILE A 213 -27.95 -16.19 -7.01
CA ILE A 213 -26.49 -16.16 -6.82
C ILE A 213 -25.76 -15.91 -8.15
N TYR A 214 -26.48 -16.12 -9.29
CA TYR A 214 -25.98 -16.03 -10.67
C TYR A 214 -26.80 -15.05 -11.48
#